data_392ce85e5d2c9863cf5559c37fb75368
#
_entry.id   392ce85e5d2c9863cf5559c37fb75368
#
_cell.length_a   1.000
_cell.length_b   1.000
_cell.length_c   1.000
_cell.angle_alpha   90.00
_cell.angle_beta   90.00
_cell.angle_gamma   90.00
#
_symmetry.space_group_name_H-M   'P 1'
#
loop_
_entity.id
_entity.type
_entity.pdbx_description
1 polymer ?
#
loop_
_entity_poly.entity_id
_entity_poly.type
_entity_poly.pdbx_seq_one_letter_code
_entity_poly.pdbx_strand_id
1 'polypeptide(L)'
;LTVVPYMGEDSVKPFLEYDGKWVVLLALTSNKGSHDFQLTTAENGRQLFEHVLLRSLEWGNKENMMYVVGATQGRMFQAVRKIVPEHFLLVPGVGAQGGSLQEVCKYGMTQDCGLLVNSSRGIIYASQGYDFAEKVAESAKALQQEMAIELLR
;
A
#
# COMPACT_ATOMS: atom_id res chain seq x y z
N LEU A 1 -7.70 10.55 -0.34
CA LEU A 1 -6.52 11.43 -0.25
C LEU A 1 -5.36 10.71 0.41
N THR A 2 -4.15 10.75 -0.17
CA THR A 2 -2.94 10.23 0.48
C THR A 2 -2.33 11.30 1.38
N VAL A 3 -2.07 10.93 2.64
CA VAL A 3 -1.58 11.82 3.68
C VAL A 3 -0.31 11.25 4.32
N VAL A 4 0.62 12.13 4.65
CA VAL A 4 1.87 11.78 5.35
C VAL A 4 1.70 12.04 6.85
N PRO A 5 1.92 11.05 7.73
CA PRO A 5 1.66 11.18 9.17
C PRO A 5 2.74 11.92 9.96
N TYR A 6 3.80 12.38 9.32
CA TYR A 6 5.00 12.92 10.00
C TYR A 6 4.71 14.07 10.96
N MET A 7 3.69 14.89 10.68
CA MET A 7 3.30 16.02 11.54
C MET A 7 2.32 15.64 12.67
N GLY A 8 1.87 14.39 12.72
CA GLY A 8 1.01 13.91 13.79
C GLY A 8 -0.49 13.94 13.50
N GLU A 9 -1.27 13.66 14.53
CA GLU A 9 -2.72 13.45 14.50
C GLU A 9 -3.50 14.64 13.96
N ASP A 10 -3.16 15.85 14.40
CA ASP A 10 -3.83 17.10 14.04
C ASP A 10 -3.73 17.42 12.53
N SER A 11 -2.72 16.89 11.86
CA SER A 11 -2.55 17.01 10.40
C SER A 11 -3.34 15.96 9.61
N VAL A 12 -3.82 14.89 10.24
CA VAL A 12 -4.54 13.78 9.62
C VAL A 12 -6.04 13.82 9.91
N LYS A 13 -6.42 14.05 11.17
CA LYS A 13 -7.81 14.03 11.64
C LYS A 13 -8.79 14.88 10.82
N PRO A 14 -8.47 16.10 10.38
CA PRO A 14 -9.40 16.92 9.60
C PRO A 14 -9.88 16.24 8.30
N PHE A 15 -9.08 15.35 7.73
CA PHE A 15 -9.47 14.60 6.53
C PHE A 15 -10.35 13.39 6.82
N LEU A 16 -10.39 12.91 8.06
CA LEU A 16 -11.24 11.79 8.49
C LEU A 16 -12.68 12.22 8.84
N GLU A 17 -12.92 13.52 8.95
CA GLU A 17 -14.24 14.09 9.27
C GLU A 17 -15.22 14.08 8.10
N TYR A 18 -14.76 13.73 6.89
CA TYR A 18 -15.59 13.70 5.68
C TYR A 18 -16.22 12.33 5.48
N ASP A 19 -17.52 12.23 5.67
CA ASP A 19 -18.28 11.00 5.47
C ASP A 19 -18.12 10.42 4.06
N GLY A 20 -17.96 9.10 3.98
CA GLY A 20 -17.80 8.38 2.72
C GLY A 20 -16.49 8.68 1.98
N LYS A 21 -15.50 9.27 2.66
CA LYS A 21 -14.16 9.52 2.10
C LYS A 21 -13.12 8.70 2.85
N TRP A 22 -12.02 8.44 2.15
CA TRP A 22 -10.91 7.64 2.68
C TRP A 22 -9.63 8.45 2.77
N VAL A 23 -8.98 8.33 3.92
CA VAL A 23 -7.58 8.75 4.09
C VAL A 23 -6.69 7.55 3.80
N VAL A 24 -5.71 7.72 2.94
CA VAL A 24 -4.67 6.74 2.68
C VAL A 24 -3.40 7.19 3.37
N LEU A 25 -3.13 6.65 4.55
CA LEU A 25 -2.00 7.06 5.38
C LEU A 25 -0.70 6.38 4.92
N LEU A 26 0.35 7.16 4.73
CA LEU A 26 1.65 6.66 4.32
C LEU A 26 2.32 5.94 5.49
N ALA A 27 2.51 4.63 5.39
CA ALA A 27 3.14 3.83 6.44
C ALA A 27 4.53 3.32 6.02
N LEU A 28 4.60 2.48 4.98
CA LEU A 28 5.86 1.87 4.53
C LEU A 28 5.97 1.93 3.01
N THR A 29 7.03 2.53 2.50
CA THR A 29 7.23 2.77 1.07
C THR A 29 8.28 1.84 0.45
N SER A 30 8.27 1.73 -0.91
CA SER A 30 9.16 0.83 -1.66
C SER A 30 10.52 1.43 -1.97
N ASN A 31 10.71 2.73 -1.79
CA ASN A 31 11.94 3.42 -2.16
C ASN A 31 13.07 3.19 -1.14
N LYS A 32 14.30 3.35 -1.57
CA LYS A 32 15.49 3.16 -0.70
C LYS A 32 15.49 4.07 0.53
N GLY A 33 14.99 5.31 0.41
CA GLY A 33 14.90 6.26 1.51
C GLY A 33 13.94 5.86 2.65
N SER A 34 13.18 4.77 2.50
CA SER A 34 12.42 4.20 3.62
C SER A 34 13.30 3.79 4.80
N HIS A 35 14.55 3.45 4.54
CA HIS A 35 15.54 3.12 5.56
C HIS A 35 15.98 4.32 6.42
N ASP A 36 15.84 5.55 5.93
CA ASP A 36 16.29 6.74 6.66
C ASP A 36 15.41 6.99 7.90
N PHE A 37 14.11 6.66 7.83
CA PHE A 37 13.15 6.91 8.91
C PHE A 37 12.24 5.70 9.18
N GLN A 38 11.56 5.17 8.18
CA GLN A 38 10.45 4.23 8.37
C GLN A 38 10.89 2.92 9.05
N LEU A 39 12.12 2.47 8.79
CA LEU A 39 12.71 1.25 9.36
C LEU A 39 13.62 1.54 10.57
N THR A 40 13.70 2.79 11.03
CA THR A 40 14.40 3.11 12.27
C THR A 40 13.73 2.44 13.45
N THR A 41 14.51 1.75 14.27
CA THR A 41 14.01 1.05 15.46
C THR A 41 14.04 1.97 16.68
N ALA A 42 12.91 2.10 17.36
CA ALA A 42 12.80 2.82 18.61
C ALA A 42 13.28 1.97 19.81
N GLU A 43 13.42 2.58 21.00
CA GLU A 43 13.91 1.92 22.22
C GLU A 43 13.07 0.69 22.63
N ASN A 44 11.78 0.65 22.29
CA ASN A 44 10.90 -0.47 22.55
C ASN A 44 11.01 -1.61 21.52
N GLY A 45 11.99 -1.56 20.60
CA GLY A 45 12.26 -2.56 19.59
C GLY A 45 11.33 -2.52 18.35
N ARG A 46 10.38 -1.56 18.28
CA ARG A 46 9.49 -1.38 17.13
C ARG A 46 10.07 -0.42 16.11
N GLN A 47 9.78 -0.67 14.85
CA GLN A 47 10.15 0.24 13.77
C GLN A 47 9.18 1.43 13.67
N LEU A 48 9.62 2.56 13.11
CA LEU A 48 8.81 3.78 13.05
C LEU A 48 7.50 3.55 12.29
N PHE A 49 7.49 2.79 11.19
CA PHE A 49 6.25 2.49 10.47
C PHE A 49 5.23 1.74 11.35
N GLU A 50 5.67 0.86 12.25
CA GLU A 50 4.79 0.15 13.19
C GLU A 50 4.18 1.12 14.22
N HIS A 51 4.95 2.12 14.66
CA HIS A 51 4.43 3.20 15.52
C HIS A 51 3.37 4.02 14.80
N VAL A 52 3.60 4.35 13.52
CA VAL A 52 2.62 5.07 12.70
C VAL A 52 1.32 4.27 12.63
N LEU A 53 1.39 2.97 12.32
CA LEU A 53 0.20 2.10 12.26
C LEU A 53 -0.54 2.06 13.60
N LEU A 54 0.17 1.80 14.71
CA LEU A 54 -0.42 1.69 16.03
C LEU A 54 -1.10 2.99 16.49
N ARG A 55 -0.43 4.14 16.30
CA ARG A 55 -0.97 5.44 16.70
C ARG A 55 -2.17 5.85 15.86
N SER A 56 -2.13 5.57 14.57
CA SER A 56 -3.23 5.94 13.67
C SER A 56 -4.52 5.16 13.90
N LEU A 57 -4.48 4.01 14.56
CA LEU A 57 -5.69 3.28 15.00
C LEU A 57 -6.50 4.07 16.05
N GLU A 58 -5.89 5.05 16.73
CA GLU A 58 -6.58 5.97 17.65
C GLU A 58 -7.26 7.12 16.90
N TRP A 59 -6.90 7.35 15.62
CA TRP A 59 -7.38 8.49 14.83
C TRP A 59 -8.54 8.13 13.91
N GLY A 60 -8.49 6.92 13.32
CA GLY A 60 -9.47 6.41 12.36
C GLY A 60 -9.63 4.90 12.46
N ASN A 61 -10.42 4.34 11.55
CA ASN A 61 -10.75 2.92 11.54
C ASN A 61 -10.76 2.35 10.11
N LYS A 62 -11.05 1.07 9.94
CA LYS A 62 -11.06 0.38 8.65
C LYS A 62 -12.09 0.92 7.65
N GLU A 63 -13.07 1.72 8.08
CA GLU A 63 -14.13 2.27 7.22
C GLU A 63 -13.77 3.64 6.62
N ASN A 64 -12.72 4.30 7.15
CA ASN A 64 -12.30 5.62 6.68
C ASN A 64 -10.78 5.78 6.52
N MET A 65 -9.99 4.77 6.89
CA MET A 65 -8.53 4.81 6.77
C MET A 65 -7.98 3.54 6.12
N MET A 66 -7.05 3.71 5.19
CA MET A 66 -6.21 2.66 4.62
C MET A 66 -4.74 3.09 4.63
N TYR A 67 -3.82 2.19 4.32
CA TYR A 67 -2.39 2.47 4.45
C TYR A 67 -1.63 2.21 3.16
N VAL A 68 -0.62 3.03 2.87
CA VAL A 68 0.34 2.72 1.80
C VAL A 68 1.37 1.73 2.34
N VAL A 69 1.49 0.58 1.67
CA VAL A 69 2.54 -0.42 1.92
C VAL A 69 3.14 -0.85 0.59
N GLY A 70 4.41 -0.54 0.36
CA GLY A 70 5.08 -0.80 -0.91
C GLY A 70 5.26 -2.28 -1.23
N ALA A 71 5.04 -2.67 -2.48
CA ALA A 71 5.10 -4.06 -2.94
C ALA A 71 6.46 -4.75 -2.77
N THR A 72 7.56 -4.00 -2.68
CA THR A 72 8.91 -4.54 -2.45
C THR A 72 9.14 -5.00 -1.01
N GLN A 73 8.17 -4.77 -0.13
CA GLN A 73 8.22 -5.09 1.30
C GLN A 73 7.51 -6.42 1.64
N GLY A 74 7.53 -7.41 0.73
CA GLY A 74 6.72 -8.63 0.78
C GLY A 74 6.51 -9.23 2.17
N ARG A 75 7.58 -9.62 2.88
CA ARG A 75 7.47 -10.20 4.24
C ARG A 75 6.99 -9.21 5.31
N MET A 76 7.18 -7.91 5.09
CA MET A 76 6.74 -6.87 6.04
C MET A 76 5.21 -6.76 6.10
N PHE A 77 4.50 -7.22 5.06
CA PHE A 77 3.04 -7.33 5.10
C PHE A 77 2.54 -8.15 6.28
N GLN A 78 3.28 -9.16 6.72
CA GLN A 78 2.92 -9.94 7.92
C GLN A 78 2.96 -9.08 9.19
N ALA A 79 3.97 -8.21 9.34
CA ALA A 79 4.04 -7.29 10.47
C ALA A 79 2.92 -6.24 10.40
N VAL A 80 2.66 -5.70 9.22
CA VAL A 80 1.56 -4.76 8.97
C VAL A 80 0.22 -5.40 9.33
N ARG A 81 -0.07 -6.62 8.85
CA ARG A 81 -1.35 -7.33 9.13
C ARG A 81 -1.56 -7.69 10.60
N LYS A 82 -0.49 -7.89 11.37
CA LYS A 82 -0.61 -8.07 12.83
C LYS A 82 -1.14 -6.82 13.54
N ILE A 83 -0.92 -5.64 12.97
CA ILE A 83 -1.34 -4.37 13.56
C ILE A 83 -2.69 -3.92 12.97
N VAL A 84 -2.84 -4.03 11.65
CA VAL A 84 -4.02 -3.58 10.89
C VAL A 84 -4.61 -4.73 10.07
N PRO A 85 -5.23 -5.73 10.72
CA PRO A 85 -5.63 -6.99 10.08
C PRO A 85 -6.68 -6.83 8.99
N GLU A 86 -7.57 -5.83 9.09
CA GLU A 86 -8.72 -5.68 8.20
C GLU A 86 -8.68 -4.44 7.31
N HIS A 87 -7.74 -3.51 7.55
CA HIS A 87 -7.65 -2.27 6.75
C HIS A 87 -7.22 -2.56 5.32
N PHE A 88 -7.75 -1.81 4.37
CA PHE A 88 -7.23 -1.85 3.01
C PHE A 88 -5.81 -1.29 2.94
N LEU A 89 -4.99 -1.91 2.11
CA LEU A 89 -3.62 -1.46 1.83
C LEU A 89 -3.52 -1.01 0.38
N LEU A 90 -3.12 0.23 0.16
CA LEU A 90 -2.68 0.71 -1.15
C LEU A 90 -1.25 0.23 -1.38
N VAL A 91 -1.07 -0.58 -2.42
CA VAL A 91 0.19 -1.30 -2.68
C VAL A 91 0.81 -0.83 -3.99
N PRO A 92 1.64 0.23 -3.97
CA PRO A 92 2.38 0.67 -5.14
C PRO A 92 3.65 -0.17 -5.35
N GLY A 93 4.10 -0.24 -6.60
CA GLY A 93 5.42 -0.79 -6.97
C GLY A 93 5.41 -2.25 -7.40
N VAL A 94 4.25 -2.85 -7.64
CA VAL A 94 4.16 -4.18 -8.28
C VAL A 94 4.73 -4.10 -9.70
N GLY A 95 5.55 -5.09 -10.07
CA GLY A 95 6.21 -5.19 -11.37
C GLY A 95 7.37 -4.20 -11.54
N ALA A 96 7.12 -3.00 -11.98
CA ALA A 96 8.14 -2.01 -12.38
C ALA A 96 9.17 -1.63 -11.31
N GLN A 97 8.89 -1.85 -10.02
CA GLN A 97 9.82 -1.65 -8.91
C GLN A 97 10.35 -2.97 -8.32
N GLY A 98 10.06 -4.11 -8.97
CA GLY A 98 10.49 -5.43 -8.50
C GLY A 98 9.59 -6.05 -7.42
N GLY A 99 8.45 -5.44 -7.10
CA GLY A 99 7.46 -6.02 -6.18
C GLY A 99 6.75 -7.22 -6.83
N SER A 100 6.65 -8.34 -6.11
CA SER A 100 5.93 -9.54 -6.53
C SER A 100 4.46 -9.46 -6.11
N LEU A 101 3.54 -9.57 -7.08
CA LEU A 101 2.10 -9.64 -6.79
C LEU A 101 1.78 -10.84 -5.91
N GLN A 102 2.38 -12.00 -6.19
CA GLN A 102 2.15 -13.24 -5.45
C GLN A 102 2.56 -13.12 -3.98
N GLU A 103 3.71 -12.48 -3.69
CA GLU A 103 4.13 -12.25 -2.30
C GLU A 103 3.21 -11.26 -1.58
N VAL A 104 2.81 -10.18 -2.28
CA VAL A 104 1.86 -9.20 -1.75
C VAL A 104 0.54 -9.88 -1.41
N CYS A 105 -0.01 -10.69 -2.29
CA CYS A 105 -1.25 -11.44 -2.05
C CYS A 105 -1.08 -12.44 -0.91
N LYS A 106 -0.02 -13.26 -0.94
CA LYS A 106 0.25 -14.28 0.08
C LYS A 106 0.29 -13.73 1.51
N TYR A 107 0.86 -12.55 1.72
CA TYR A 107 1.07 -11.98 3.05
C TYR A 107 0.15 -10.81 3.39
N GLY A 108 -0.47 -10.21 2.38
CA GLY A 108 -1.26 -9.00 2.53
C GLY A 108 -2.76 -9.15 2.32
N MET A 109 -3.24 -10.20 1.64
CA MET A 109 -4.68 -10.41 1.43
C MET A 109 -5.41 -10.69 2.75
N THR A 110 -6.67 -10.26 2.79
CA THR A 110 -7.63 -10.57 3.84
C THR A 110 -8.81 -11.32 3.24
N GLN A 111 -9.78 -11.72 4.07
CA GLN A 111 -11.01 -12.35 3.59
C GLN A 111 -11.80 -11.46 2.61
N ASP A 112 -11.72 -10.12 2.81
CA ASP A 112 -12.36 -9.12 1.95
C ASP A 112 -11.40 -8.56 0.89
N CYS A 113 -10.43 -9.35 0.42
CA CYS A 113 -9.30 -8.92 -0.42
C CYS A 113 -8.30 -8.02 0.33
N GLY A 114 -8.70 -6.86 0.84
CA GLY A 114 -7.89 -5.94 1.65
C GLY A 114 -6.72 -5.25 0.91
N LEU A 115 -6.60 -5.41 -0.41
CA LEU A 115 -5.51 -4.86 -1.23
C LEU A 115 -6.04 -4.00 -2.36
N LEU A 116 -5.41 -2.85 -2.57
CA LEU A 116 -5.59 -1.98 -3.73
C LEU A 116 -4.23 -1.84 -4.43
N VAL A 117 -3.99 -2.69 -5.42
CA VAL A 117 -2.71 -2.74 -6.14
C VAL A 117 -2.62 -1.59 -7.14
N ASN A 118 -1.50 -0.85 -7.09
CA ASN A 118 -1.22 0.25 -8.01
C ASN A 118 0.04 -0.03 -8.83
N SER A 119 -0.09 -0.01 -10.16
CA SER A 119 1.02 -0.10 -11.10
C SER A 119 0.95 1.08 -12.09
N SER A 120 1.82 2.06 -11.94
CA SER A 120 1.84 3.25 -12.81
C SER A 120 2.82 3.08 -13.97
N ARG A 121 4.12 3.03 -13.68
CA ARG A 121 5.17 2.98 -14.72
C ARG A 121 5.11 1.74 -15.59
N GLY A 122 4.76 0.59 -15.02
CA GLY A 122 4.61 -0.66 -15.77
C GLY A 122 3.46 -0.63 -16.78
N ILE A 123 2.46 0.22 -16.55
CA ILE A 123 1.31 0.39 -17.44
C ILE A 123 1.55 1.58 -18.37
N ILE A 124 1.80 2.78 -17.84
CA ILE A 124 1.85 4.03 -18.61
C ILE A 124 3.01 4.01 -19.64
N TYR A 125 4.12 3.38 -19.31
CA TYR A 125 5.30 3.29 -20.17
C TYR A 125 5.50 1.90 -20.79
N ALA A 126 4.42 1.16 -21.01
CA ALA A 126 4.47 -0.16 -21.65
C ALA A 126 4.96 -0.10 -23.12
N SER A 127 4.78 1.05 -23.81
CA SER A 127 5.39 1.36 -25.09
C SER A 127 5.68 2.86 -25.20
N GLN A 128 6.69 3.20 -25.99
CA GLN A 128 7.02 4.59 -26.43
C GLN A 128 6.65 4.82 -27.90
N GLY A 129 6.07 3.84 -28.59
CA GLY A 129 5.67 3.89 -29.98
C GLY A 129 4.23 4.39 -30.19
N TYR A 130 3.81 4.42 -31.44
CA TYR A 130 2.43 4.79 -31.84
C TYR A 130 1.37 3.81 -31.32
N ASP A 131 1.78 2.60 -30.92
CA ASP A 131 0.97 1.54 -30.33
C ASP A 131 0.77 1.69 -28.81
N PHE A 132 1.17 2.83 -28.23
CA PHE A 132 1.19 3.03 -26.78
C PHE A 132 -0.15 2.73 -26.10
N ALA A 133 -1.27 3.14 -26.72
CA ALA A 133 -2.60 2.94 -26.13
C ALA A 133 -2.99 1.46 -26.03
N GLU A 134 -2.65 0.67 -27.08
CA GLU A 134 -2.86 -0.78 -27.11
C GLU A 134 -2.00 -1.48 -26.05
N LYS A 135 -0.71 -1.14 -25.99
CA LYS A 135 0.23 -1.73 -25.02
C LYS A 135 -0.10 -1.39 -23.56
N VAL A 136 -0.58 -0.19 -23.29
CA VAL A 136 -1.11 0.22 -21.98
C VAL A 136 -2.30 -0.65 -21.59
N ALA A 137 -3.26 -0.85 -22.50
CA ALA A 137 -4.44 -1.67 -22.26
C ALA A 137 -4.07 -3.16 -22.04
N GLU A 138 -3.15 -3.71 -22.85
CA GLU A 138 -2.63 -5.08 -22.67
C GLU A 138 -1.96 -5.25 -21.31
N SER A 139 -1.10 -4.32 -20.90
CA SER A 139 -0.37 -4.38 -19.64
C SER A 139 -1.32 -4.30 -18.42
N ALA A 140 -2.30 -3.39 -18.48
CA ALA A 140 -3.32 -3.28 -17.43
C ALA A 140 -4.16 -4.56 -17.32
N LYS A 141 -4.56 -5.13 -18.47
CA LYS A 141 -5.33 -6.38 -18.53
C LYS A 141 -4.53 -7.58 -18.00
N ALA A 142 -3.25 -7.67 -18.34
CA ALA A 142 -2.38 -8.73 -17.82
C ALA A 142 -2.31 -8.71 -16.28
N LEU A 143 -2.07 -7.54 -15.69
CA LEU A 143 -2.05 -7.38 -14.24
C LEU A 143 -3.41 -7.73 -13.62
N GLN A 144 -4.50 -7.28 -14.21
CA GLN A 144 -5.85 -7.61 -13.75
C GLN A 144 -6.12 -9.12 -13.78
N GLN A 145 -5.64 -9.84 -14.80
CA GLN A 145 -5.77 -11.30 -14.90
C GLN A 145 -4.95 -12.02 -13.83
N GLU A 146 -3.71 -11.57 -13.56
CA GLU A 146 -2.90 -12.12 -12.46
C GLU A 146 -3.61 -11.92 -11.11
N MET A 147 -4.17 -10.74 -10.86
CA MET A 147 -4.93 -10.46 -9.64
C MET A 147 -6.17 -11.33 -9.52
N ALA A 148 -6.88 -11.59 -10.61
CA ALA A 148 -8.05 -12.47 -10.63
C ALA A 148 -7.69 -13.91 -10.22
N ILE A 149 -6.53 -14.42 -10.63
CA ILE A 149 -6.04 -15.73 -10.21
C ILE A 149 -5.77 -15.78 -8.70
N GLU A 150 -5.16 -14.74 -8.15
CA GLU A 150 -4.87 -14.67 -6.72
C GLU A 150 -6.15 -14.61 -5.86
N LEU A 151 -7.21 -13.96 -6.35
CA LEU A 151 -8.51 -13.88 -5.67
C LEU A 151 -9.25 -15.21 -5.60
N LEU A 152 -8.91 -16.18 -6.44
CA LEU A 152 -9.53 -17.52 -6.47
C LEU A 152 -8.80 -18.54 -5.59
N ARG A 153 -7.67 -18.19 -5.00
CA ARG A 153 -6.87 -19.05 -4.10
C ARG A 153 -7.32 -18.97 -2.66
#